data_f58b8c4aacb137ae921ae8da64edd265
#
_entry.id   f58b8c4aacb137ae921ae8da64edd265
#
_cell.length_a   1.000
_cell.length_b   1.000
_cell.length_c   1.000
_cell.angle_alpha   90.00
_cell.angle_beta   90.00
_cell.angle_gamma   90.00
#
_symmetry.space_group_name_H-M   'P 1'
#
loop_
_entity.id
_entity.type
_entity.pdbx_description
1 polymer ?
#
loop_
_entity_poly.entity_id
_entity_poly.type
_entity_poly.pdbx_seq_one_letter_code
_entity_poly.pdbx_strand_id
1 'polypeptide(L)'
;MRIDKQITICKLGTELKIYPESKNEIGWWIAPPPCFVISSNDLYGVENIVNNAIKYSNSGELANEDSAKLVLKEFHLKSWNVLYKTYKIISFSLASEQIIITPYIYTRRGGFPDNKGKLIFDKSDYSCAIRELLKY
;
A
#
# COMPACT_ATOMS: atom_id res chain seq x y z
N MET A 1 5.91 11.57 13.73
CA MET A 1 6.14 10.10 13.74
C MET A 1 6.79 9.70 12.44
N ARG A 2 7.93 9.04 12.54
CA ARG A 2 8.68 8.62 11.36
C ARG A 2 8.12 7.30 10.82
N ILE A 3 7.80 7.26 9.53
CA ILE A 3 7.39 6.03 8.85
C ILE A 3 8.63 5.35 8.28
N ASP A 4 8.86 4.11 8.69
CA ASP A 4 10.01 3.32 8.29
C ASP A 4 9.74 2.50 7.02
N LYS A 5 8.55 1.95 6.90
CA LYS A 5 8.12 1.14 5.76
C LYS A 5 6.67 1.44 5.42
N GLN A 6 6.34 1.33 4.13
CA GLN A 6 4.99 1.60 3.67
C GLN A 6 4.67 0.72 2.46
N ILE A 7 3.45 0.22 2.45
CA ILE A 7 2.87 -0.45 1.27
C ILE A 7 1.54 0.19 0.95
N THR A 8 1.10 0.04 -0.28
CA THR A 8 -0.22 0.47 -0.71
C THR A 8 -1.04 -0.73 -1.13
N ILE A 9 -2.28 -0.74 -0.69
CA ILE A 9 -3.26 -1.78 -0.99
C ILE A 9 -4.41 -1.14 -1.75
N CYS A 10 -4.67 -1.68 -2.95
CA CYS A 10 -5.73 -1.22 -3.82
C CYS A 10 -6.80 -2.30 -3.87
N LYS A 11 -8.03 -1.95 -3.51
CA LYS A 11 -9.12 -2.92 -3.38
C LYS A 11 -10.25 -2.61 -4.34
N LEU A 12 -10.65 -3.63 -5.11
CA LEU A 12 -11.83 -3.60 -5.97
C LEU A 12 -12.60 -4.91 -5.80
N GLY A 13 -13.75 -4.87 -5.12
CA GLY A 13 -14.47 -6.08 -4.75
C GLY A 13 -13.60 -6.98 -3.88
N THR A 14 -13.33 -8.20 -4.36
CA THR A 14 -12.45 -9.15 -3.68
C THR A 14 -11.01 -9.12 -4.20
N GLU A 15 -10.72 -8.33 -5.23
CA GLU A 15 -9.37 -8.22 -5.78
C GLU A 15 -8.56 -7.22 -4.99
N LEU A 16 -7.35 -7.62 -4.61
CA LEU A 16 -6.36 -6.74 -4.01
C LEU A 16 -5.13 -6.64 -4.91
N LYS A 17 -4.69 -5.42 -5.17
CA LYS A 17 -3.39 -5.14 -5.79
C LYS A 17 -2.53 -4.48 -4.72
N ILE A 18 -1.36 -5.04 -4.47
CA ILE A 18 -0.50 -4.62 -3.37
C ILE A 18 0.89 -4.32 -3.92
N TYR A 19 1.44 -3.20 -3.55
CA TYR A 19 2.81 -2.86 -3.92
C TYR A 19 3.52 -2.14 -2.77
N PRO A 20 4.83 -2.40 -2.58
CA PRO A 20 5.63 -1.66 -1.62
C PRO A 20 5.91 -0.26 -2.13
N GLU A 21 6.20 0.64 -1.20
CA GLU A 21 6.71 1.96 -1.52
C GLU A 21 8.08 2.14 -0.88
N SER A 22 8.96 2.88 -1.56
CA SER A 22 10.28 3.20 -1.06
C SER A 22 10.53 4.69 -1.23
N LYS A 23 11.27 5.29 -0.31
CA LYS A 23 11.66 6.69 -0.43
C LYS A 23 12.72 6.84 -1.51
N ASN A 24 12.55 7.84 -2.37
CA ASN A 24 13.58 8.25 -3.31
C ASN A 24 14.60 9.19 -2.62
N GLU A 25 15.55 9.72 -3.38
CA GLU A 25 16.62 10.58 -2.86
C GLU A 25 16.11 11.84 -2.17
N ILE A 26 14.94 12.36 -2.59
CA ILE A 26 14.35 13.56 -2.00
C ILE A 26 13.29 13.25 -0.93
N GLY A 27 13.14 11.99 -0.56
CA GLY A 27 12.24 11.58 0.52
C GLY A 27 10.79 11.34 0.12
N TRP A 28 10.47 11.25 -1.16
CA TRP A 28 9.13 10.92 -1.63
C TRP A 28 8.93 9.41 -1.71
N TRP A 29 7.73 8.97 -1.34
CA TRP A 29 7.35 7.57 -1.47
C TRP A 29 6.95 7.26 -2.91
N ILE A 30 7.64 6.31 -3.52
CA ILE A 30 7.43 5.88 -4.90
C ILE A 30 7.36 4.35 -4.93
N ALA A 31 6.49 3.82 -5.77
CA ALA A 31 6.30 2.38 -5.90
C ALA A 31 7.37 1.73 -6.77
N PRO A 32 8.25 0.88 -6.22
CA PRO A 32 9.06 -0.02 -7.02
C PRO A 32 8.38 -1.39 -7.16
N PRO A 33 8.75 -2.21 -8.18
CA PRO A 33 8.40 -3.63 -8.13
C PRO A 33 9.09 -4.28 -6.92
N PRO A 34 8.58 -5.42 -6.40
CA PRO A 34 7.52 -6.26 -6.96
C PRO A 34 6.13 -5.77 -6.59
N CYS A 35 5.12 -6.25 -7.33
CA CYS A 35 3.73 -6.01 -7.02
C CYS A 35 2.98 -7.34 -7.00
N PHE A 36 1.86 -7.37 -6.28
CA PHE A 36 1.13 -8.59 -6.00
C PHE A 36 -0.36 -8.40 -6.28
N VAL A 37 -1.01 -9.49 -6.73
CA VAL A 37 -2.47 -9.53 -6.90
C VAL A 37 -2.98 -10.75 -6.14
N ILE A 38 -3.99 -10.58 -5.30
CA ILE A 38 -4.57 -11.67 -4.51
C ILE A 38 -6.04 -11.39 -4.21
N SER A 39 -6.81 -12.46 -3.92
CA SER A 39 -8.18 -12.33 -3.43
C SER A 39 -8.21 -12.02 -1.94
N SER A 40 -9.07 -11.09 -1.53
CA SER A 40 -9.29 -10.78 -0.11
C SER A 40 -9.94 -11.93 0.67
N ASN A 41 -10.48 -12.94 -0.03
CA ASN A 41 -11.04 -14.12 0.60
C ASN A 41 -9.97 -15.06 1.15
N ASP A 42 -8.73 -14.95 0.67
CA ASP A 42 -7.60 -15.72 1.17
C ASP A 42 -6.86 -14.92 2.25
N LEU A 43 -7.42 -14.88 3.46
CA LEU A 43 -6.86 -14.10 4.56
C LEU A 43 -5.41 -14.48 4.88
N TYR A 44 -5.11 -15.78 4.89
CA TYR A 44 -3.75 -16.24 5.15
C TYR A 44 -2.77 -15.81 4.06
N GLY A 45 -3.18 -15.93 2.79
CA GLY A 45 -2.40 -15.47 1.66
C GLY A 45 -2.17 -13.95 1.68
N VAL A 46 -3.20 -13.18 2.08
CA VAL A 46 -3.08 -11.72 2.23
C VAL A 46 -2.03 -11.37 3.28
N GLU A 47 -2.04 -12.02 4.44
CA GLU A 47 -1.04 -11.78 5.49
C GLU A 47 0.38 -12.07 4.98
N ASN A 48 0.58 -13.16 4.26
CA ASN A 48 1.86 -13.51 3.67
C ASN A 48 2.35 -12.48 2.65
N ILE A 49 1.45 -12.02 1.78
CA ILE A 49 1.80 -11.03 0.76
C ILE A 49 2.11 -9.68 1.39
N VAL A 50 1.34 -9.25 2.39
CA VAL A 50 1.63 -8.00 3.10
C VAL A 50 3.00 -8.08 3.76
N ASN A 51 3.34 -9.19 4.41
CA ASN A 51 4.67 -9.41 4.97
C ASN A 51 5.77 -9.30 3.92
N ASN A 52 5.59 -9.92 2.76
CA ASN A 52 6.57 -9.87 1.69
C ASN A 52 6.72 -8.45 1.12
N ALA A 53 5.61 -7.76 0.89
CA ALA A 53 5.65 -6.39 0.39
C ALA A 53 6.37 -5.45 1.37
N ILE A 54 6.14 -5.61 2.66
CA ILE A 54 6.82 -4.82 3.70
C ILE A 54 8.34 -5.01 3.64
N LYS A 55 8.81 -6.23 3.38
CA LYS A 55 10.25 -6.50 3.27
C LYS A 55 10.91 -5.72 2.13
N TYR A 56 10.18 -5.48 1.04
CA TYR A 56 10.70 -4.72 -0.10
C TYR A 56 10.62 -3.21 0.08
N SER A 57 9.81 -2.72 1.01
CA SER A 57 9.75 -1.29 1.29
C SER A 57 11.07 -0.81 1.89
N ASN A 58 11.67 0.21 1.26
CA ASN A 58 12.97 0.76 1.68
C ASN A 58 14.07 -0.30 1.82
N SER A 59 14.11 -1.28 0.92
CA SER A 59 15.08 -2.38 0.96
C SER A 59 16.39 -2.08 0.24
N GLY A 60 16.63 -0.83 -0.12
CA GLY A 60 17.84 -0.39 -0.81
C GLY A 60 17.73 -0.32 -2.32
N GLU A 61 16.62 -0.73 -2.91
CA GLU A 61 16.36 -0.55 -4.33
C GLU A 61 15.96 0.91 -4.62
N LEU A 62 16.47 1.43 -5.75
CA LEU A 62 16.12 2.78 -6.19
C LEU A 62 14.66 2.83 -6.64
N ALA A 63 13.86 3.62 -5.94
CA ALA A 63 12.51 3.97 -6.36
C ALA A 63 12.57 5.25 -7.19
N ASN A 64 12.04 5.21 -8.40
CA ASN A 64 11.96 6.36 -9.31
C ASN A 64 10.72 6.24 -10.21
N GLU A 65 10.52 7.23 -11.09
CA GLU A 65 9.36 7.22 -12.00
C GLU A 65 9.34 5.99 -12.91
N ASP A 66 10.50 5.50 -13.33
CA ASP A 66 10.58 4.31 -14.18
C ASP A 66 10.15 3.05 -13.43
N SER A 67 10.55 2.91 -12.16
CA SER A 67 10.09 1.79 -11.33
C SER A 67 8.57 1.84 -11.10
N ALA A 68 8.01 3.02 -10.89
CA ALA A 68 6.57 3.20 -10.76
C ALA A 68 5.81 2.81 -12.04
N LYS A 69 6.35 3.13 -13.21
CA LYS A 69 5.77 2.71 -14.49
C LYS A 69 5.76 1.19 -14.66
N LEU A 70 6.79 0.50 -14.15
CA LEU A 70 6.81 -0.96 -14.17
C LEU A 70 5.67 -1.56 -13.35
N VAL A 71 5.34 -0.97 -12.22
CA VAL A 71 4.20 -1.41 -11.40
C VAL A 71 2.89 -1.26 -12.17
N LEU A 72 2.67 -0.13 -12.83
CA LEU A 72 1.49 0.07 -13.67
C LEU A 72 1.39 -0.98 -14.78
N LYS A 73 2.51 -1.28 -15.42
CA LYS A 73 2.58 -2.30 -16.47
C LYS A 73 2.23 -3.69 -15.94
N GLU A 74 2.77 -4.06 -14.79
CA GLU A 74 2.47 -5.34 -14.14
C GLU A 74 0.97 -5.46 -13.79
N PHE A 75 0.34 -4.37 -13.39
CA PHE A 75 -1.09 -4.34 -13.08
C PHE A 75 -1.98 -4.14 -14.31
N HIS A 76 -1.40 -4.02 -15.52
CA HIS A 76 -2.13 -3.75 -16.76
C HIS A 76 -2.98 -2.49 -16.71
N LEU A 77 -2.44 -1.43 -16.11
CA LEU A 77 -3.11 -0.14 -15.94
C LEU A 77 -2.43 0.94 -16.78
N LYS A 78 -3.23 1.84 -17.33
CA LYS A 78 -2.74 2.92 -18.19
C LYS A 78 -2.05 4.03 -17.40
N SER A 79 -2.53 4.32 -16.19
CA SER A 79 -2.02 5.41 -15.38
C SER A 79 -2.39 5.23 -13.90
N TRP A 80 -1.71 5.97 -13.04
CA TRP A 80 -2.05 6.05 -11.61
C TRP A 80 -3.45 6.62 -11.40
N ASN A 81 -3.90 7.58 -12.25
CA ASN A 81 -5.25 8.12 -12.16
C ASN A 81 -6.32 7.04 -12.38
N VAL A 82 -6.12 6.13 -13.32
CA VAL A 82 -7.04 5.02 -13.54
C VAL A 82 -7.10 4.12 -12.30
N LEU A 83 -5.96 3.82 -11.70
CA LEU A 83 -5.90 3.05 -10.45
C LEU A 83 -6.72 3.73 -9.34
N TYR A 84 -6.46 5.00 -9.09
CA TYR A 84 -7.09 5.75 -7.99
C TYR A 84 -8.59 5.96 -8.20
N LYS A 85 -9.06 6.04 -9.44
CA LYS A 85 -10.49 6.16 -9.75
C LYS A 85 -11.23 4.84 -9.62
N THR A 86 -10.55 3.74 -9.90
CA THR A 86 -11.17 2.42 -9.99
C THR A 86 -11.13 1.67 -8.66
N TYR A 87 -10.05 1.83 -7.92
CA TYR A 87 -9.78 1.07 -6.69
C TYR A 87 -9.90 1.95 -5.46
N LYS A 88 -10.31 1.33 -4.36
CA LYS A 88 -10.17 1.91 -3.04
C LYS A 88 -8.72 1.79 -2.60
N ILE A 89 -8.11 2.90 -2.22
CA ILE A 89 -6.68 2.96 -1.92
C ILE A 89 -6.50 3.07 -0.40
N ILE A 90 -5.64 2.21 0.14
CA ILE A 90 -5.35 2.14 1.57
C ILE A 90 -3.85 2.03 1.75
N SER A 91 -3.28 2.90 2.58
CA SER A 91 -1.88 2.84 2.98
C SER A 91 -1.74 2.02 4.26
N PHE A 92 -0.74 1.13 4.29
CA PHE A 92 -0.35 0.36 5.46
C PHE A 92 1.09 0.71 5.78
N SER A 93 1.31 1.38 6.90
CA SER A 93 2.62 1.93 7.26
C SER A 93 3.11 1.37 8.58
N LEU A 94 4.43 1.14 8.67
CA LEU A 94 5.09 0.79 9.91
C LEU A 94 5.88 1.99 10.43
N ALA A 95 5.66 2.35 11.68
CA ALA A 95 6.32 3.46 12.34
C ALA A 95 6.76 3.00 13.73
N SER A 96 8.03 2.60 13.87
CA SER A 96 8.57 2.06 15.13
C SER A 96 7.75 0.85 15.60
N GLU A 97 7.01 0.97 16.70
CA GLU A 97 6.21 -0.12 17.27
C GLU A 97 4.73 -0.08 16.87
N GLN A 98 4.37 0.77 15.89
CA GLN A 98 2.99 0.96 15.48
C GLN A 98 2.74 0.61 14.03
N ILE A 99 1.52 0.16 13.76
CA ILE A 99 0.97 -0.03 12.42
C ILE A 99 -0.07 1.06 12.20
N ILE A 100 0.04 1.77 11.09
CA ILE A 100 -0.88 2.85 10.74
C ILE A 100 -1.58 2.51 9.44
N ILE A 101 -2.90 2.41 9.47
CA ILE A 101 -3.74 2.17 8.30
C ILE A 101 -4.45 3.47 7.96
N THR A 102 -4.22 3.97 6.75
CA THR A 102 -4.78 5.25 6.30
C THR A 102 -5.52 5.04 4.99
N PRO A 103 -6.86 5.16 4.97
CA PRO A 103 -7.59 5.19 3.71
C PRO A 103 -7.36 6.51 2.98
N TYR A 104 -7.43 6.48 1.65
CA TYR A 104 -7.27 7.67 0.82
C TYR A 104 -8.58 8.03 0.15
N ILE A 105 -8.84 9.33 0.02
CA ILE A 105 -9.96 9.88 -0.73
C ILE A 105 -9.40 10.44 -2.04
N TYR A 106 -9.94 9.99 -3.16
CA TYR A 106 -9.57 10.50 -4.47
C TYR A 106 -10.47 11.68 -4.87
N THR A 107 -9.87 12.77 -5.29
CA THR A 107 -10.55 13.95 -5.82
C THR A 107 -9.93 14.33 -7.17
N ARG A 108 -10.49 15.36 -7.82
CA ARG A 108 -9.92 15.90 -9.06
C ARG A 108 -8.49 16.41 -8.88
N ARG A 109 -8.10 16.74 -7.65
CA ARG A 109 -6.76 17.25 -7.30
C ARG A 109 -5.78 16.15 -6.94
N GLY A 110 -6.21 14.88 -6.95
CA GLY A 110 -5.40 13.72 -6.59
C GLY A 110 -5.92 12.99 -5.36
N GLY A 111 -5.12 12.09 -4.82
CA GLY A 111 -5.44 11.33 -3.63
C GLY A 111 -4.96 12.01 -2.36
N PHE A 112 -5.83 12.06 -1.35
CA PHE A 112 -5.53 12.65 -0.06
C PHE A 112 -5.80 11.66 1.06
N PRO A 113 -4.93 11.58 2.09
CA PRO A 113 -5.18 10.71 3.23
C PRO A 113 -6.43 11.15 3.99
N ASP A 114 -7.28 10.20 4.33
CA ASP A 114 -8.42 10.43 5.21
C ASP A 114 -8.00 10.19 6.66
N ASN A 115 -7.58 11.23 7.33
CA ASN A 115 -7.12 11.14 8.72
C ASN A 115 -8.23 10.77 9.71
N LYS A 116 -9.49 10.97 9.35
CA LYS A 116 -10.63 10.56 10.19
C LYS A 116 -10.84 9.04 10.17
N GLY A 117 -10.51 8.40 9.05
CA GLY A 117 -10.59 6.95 8.91
C GLY A 117 -9.32 6.22 9.31
N LYS A 118 -8.32 6.95 9.77
CA LYS A 118 -7.00 6.40 10.15
C LYS A 118 -7.12 5.51 11.38
N LEU A 119 -6.53 4.31 11.30
CA LEU A 119 -6.47 3.36 12.40
C LEU A 119 -5.01 3.15 12.81
N ILE A 120 -4.79 3.05 14.12
CA ILE A 120 -3.45 2.82 14.67
C ILE A 120 -3.52 1.56 15.54
N PHE A 121 -2.59 0.63 15.28
CA PHE A 121 -2.45 -0.61 16.02
C PHE A 121 -1.05 -0.72 16.60
N ASP A 122 -0.93 -1.49 17.66
CA ASP A 122 0.38 -1.95 18.11
C ASP A 122 0.93 -2.95 17.10
N LYS A 123 2.24 -3.00 16.93
CA LYS A 123 2.90 -3.90 15.99
C LYS A 123 2.62 -5.37 16.29
N SER A 124 2.37 -5.71 17.56
CA SER A 124 1.97 -7.06 17.98
C SER A 124 0.57 -7.47 17.50
N ASP A 125 -0.28 -6.51 17.13
CA ASP A 125 -1.65 -6.74 16.65
C ASP A 125 -1.73 -6.84 15.13
N TYR A 126 -0.69 -7.36 14.49
CA TYR A 126 -0.55 -7.42 13.04
C TYR A 126 -1.74 -8.10 12.34
N SER A 127 -2.15 -9.27 12.80
CA SER A 127 -3.28 -9.99 12.20
C SER A 127 -4.59 -9.24 12.33
N CYS A 128 -4.79 -8.56 13.47
CA CYS A 128 -5.96 -7.73 13.69
C CYS A 128 -5.96 -6.54 12.73
N ALA A 129 -4.81 -5.90 12.51
CA ALA A 129 -4.66 -4.79 11.59
C ALA A 129 -5.02 -5.21 10.15
N ILE A 130 -4.56 -6.38 9.70
CA ILE A 130 -4.90 -6.91 8.38
C ILE A 130 -6.41 -7.13 8.23
N ARG A 131 -7.05 -7.70 9.23
CA ARG A 131 -8.51 -7.93 9.20
C ARG A 131 -9.30 -6.62 9.11
N GLU A 132 -8.88 -5.61 9.88
CA GLU A 132 -9.53 -4.30 9.83
C GLU A 132 -9.32 -3.62 8.48
N LEU A 133 -8.13 -3.74 7.91
CA LEU A 133 -7.81 -3.25 6.57
C LEU A 133 -8.77 -3.81 5.52
N LEU A 134 -9.10 -5.08 5.59
CA LEU A 134 -9.97 -5.77 4.62
C LEU A 134 -11.44 -5.36 4.73
N LYS A 135 -11.82 -4.66 5.79
CA LYS A 135 -13.20 -4.15 5.96
C LYS A 135 -13.46 -2.82 5.23
N TYR A 136 -12.43 -2.15 4.75
CA TYR A 136 -12.59 -0.91 4.00
C TYR A 136 -13.33 -1.11 2.68
#